data_2ae6764e9cf30cc978c282fc472fffc7
#
_entry.id   2ae6764e9cf30cc978c282fc472fffc7
#
_cell.length_a   1.000
_cell.length_b   1.000
_cell.length_c   1.000
_cell.angle_alpha   90.00
_cell.angle_beta   90.00
_cell.angle_gamma   90.00
#
_symmetry.space_group_name_H-M   'P 1'
#
loop_
_entity.id
_entity.type
_entity.pdbx_description
1 polymer ?
#
loop_
_entity_poly.entity_id
_entity_poly.type
_entity_poly.pdbx_seq_one_letter_code
_entity_poly.pdbx_strand_id
1 'polypeptide(L)'
;LQEYMKYEIGIGELALSTVYERFRTIRNFLQEISEQQIDVAKCDASLIDTYLKKIQNGAMGAKTFNTNVTAIQFFMKFLEVKGYIKKVPFYASYYWEKQIPVHHNRSVEEDVYMEIIQNLSQFPEHLRMMFLHLWCVGLRISEVCTLKGDAYYTQNGDCWMKVYQVKMKNYKRVPIPVTLYR
;
A
#
# COMPACT_ATOMS: atom_id res chain seq x y z
N LEU A 1 8.70 2.40 20.35
CA LEU A 1 8.39 2.04 18.97
C LEU A 1 8.15 0.54 18.79
N GLN A 2 9.01 -0.35 19.33
CA GLN A 2 8.82 -1.81 19.25
C GLN A 2 7.48 -2.27 19.85
N GLU A 3 7.07 -1.71 20.97
CA GLU A 3 5.79 -2.01 21.61
C GLU A 3 4.61 -1.60 20.73
N TYR A 4 4.67 -0.43 20.09
CA TYR A 4 3.67 0.00 19.12
C TYR A 4 3.57 -0.96 17.95
N MET A 5 4.71 -1.40 17.40
CA MET A 5 4.73 -2.37 16.29
C MET A 5 4.10 -3.70 16.68
N LYS A 6 4.40 -4.22 17.88
CA LYS A 6 3.77 -5.44 18.40
C LYS A 6 2.26 -5.28 18.57
N TYR A 7 1.82 -4.11 19.00
CA TYR A 7 0.41 -3.76 19.12
C TYR A 7 -0.30 -3.77 17.75
N GLU A 8 0.24 -3.06 16.75
CA GLU A 8 -0.34 -2.98 15.40
C GLU A 8 -0.39 -4.36 14.71
N ILE A 9 0.65 -5.17 14.87
CA ILE A 9 0.69 -6.55 14.34
C ILE A 9 -0.30 -7.44 15.09
N GLY A 10 -0.40 -7.29 16.41
CA GLY A 10 -1.27 -8.10 17.26
C GLY A 10 -2.76 -7.90 17.01
N ILE A 11 -3.17 -6.68 16.64
CA ILE A 11 -4.56 -6.41 16.23
C ILE A 11 -4.88 -7.12 14.91
N GLY A 12 -3.89 -7.30 14.02
CA GLY A 12 -4.05 -8.06 12.78
C GLY A 12 -4.97 -7.46 11.72
N GLU A 13 -5.44 -6.22 11.92
CA GLU A 13 -6.34 -5.55 10.98
C GLU A 13 -5.62 -5.00 9.76
N LEU A 14 -4.37 -4.58 9.93
CA LEU A 14 -3.58 -3.95 8.88
C LEU A 14 -2.71 -4.96 8.12
N ALA A 15 -2.48 -4.67 6.84
CA ALA A 15 -1.46 -5.38 6.07
C ALA A 15 -0.06 -5.05 6.61
N LEU A 16 0.85 -6.02 6.63
CA LEU A 16 2.23 -5.84 7.11
C LEU A 16 2.95 -4.68 6.39
N SER A 17 2.69 -4.48 5.09
CA SER A 17 3.22 -3.35 4.34
C SER A 17 2.77 -2.00 4.91
N THR A 18 1.51 -1.88 5.35
CA THR A 18 0.99 -0.67 5.99
C THR A 18 1.63 -0.44 7.35
N VAL A 19 1.81 -1.51 8.14
CA VAL A 19 2.50 -1.43 9.43
C VAL A 19 3.95 -0.98 9.23
N TYR A 20 4.65 -1.51 8.21
CA TYR A 20 6.01 -1.11 7.88
C TYR A 20 6.13 0.36 7.47
N GLU A 21 5.20 0.87 6.65
CA GLU A 21 5.17 2.28 6.28
C GLU A 21 4.92 3.19 7.49
N ARG A 22 4.00 2.82 8.37
CA ARG A 22 3.81 3.53 9.65
C ARG A 22 5.07 3.52 10.50
N PHE A 23 5.72 2.37 10.62
CA PHE A 23 6.98 2.26 11.35
C PHE A 23 8.04 3.23 10.82
N ARG A 24 8.23 3.26 9.51
CA ARG A 24 9.21 4.16 8.88
C ARG A 24 8.93 5.62 9.18
N THR A 25 7.67 6.02 9.06
CA THR A 25 7.24 7.39 9.38
C THR A 25 7.50 7.76 10.84
N ILE A 26 7.08 6.88 11.75
CA ILE A 26 7.23 7.14 13.20
C ILE A 26 8.69 7.11 13.61
N ARG A 27 9.50 6.22 13.04
CA ARG A 27 10.94 6.20 13.29
C ARG A 27 11.60 7.53 12.91
N ASN A 28 11.27 8.07 11.74
CA ASN A 28 11.81 9.36 11.28
C ASN A 28 11.37 10.51 12.21
N PHE A 29 10.10 10.50 12.64
CA PHE A 29 9.60 11.47 13.60
C PHE A 29 10.33 11.38 14.95
N LEU A 30 10.50 10.18 15.50
CA LEU A 30 11.21 9.97 16.76
C LEU A 30 12.70 10.32 16.67
N GLN A 31 13.33 10.09 15.53
CA GLN A 31 14.71 10.49 15.29
C GLN A 31 14.86 12.01 15.35
N GLU A 32 13.98 12.76 14.68
CA GLU A 32 13.96 14.23 14.71
C GLU A 32 13.80 14.78 16.13
N ILE A 33 12.87 14.20 16.91
CA ILE A 33 12.66 14.61 18.31
C ILE A 33 13.89 14.29 19.15
N SER A 34 14.51 13.13 18.95
CA SER A 34 15.71 12.71 19.67
C SER A 34 16.90 13.62 19.39
N GLU A 35 17.06 14.07 18.14
CA GLU A 35 18.10 15.02 17.75
C GLU A 35 17.94 16.38 18.45
N GLN A 36 16.70 16.76 18.74
CA GLN A 36 16.37 17.95 19.53
C GLN A 36 16.43 17.72 21.05
N GLN A 37 16.82 16.53 21.51
CA GLN A 37 16.87 16.12 22.92
C GLN A 37 15.52 16.26 23.65
N ILE A 38 14.41 16.11 22.93
CA ILE A 38 13.06 16.21 23.47
C ILE A 38 12.53 14.80 23.76
N ASP A 39 11.97 14.64 24.97
CA ASP A 39 11.22 13.42 25.30
C ASP A 39 9.88 13.41 24.54
N VAL A 40 9.54 12.29 23.93
CA VAL A 40 8.26 12.12 23.21
C VAL A 40 7.05 12.39 24.11
N ALA A 41 7.17 12.13 25.43
CA ALA A 41 6.13 12.42 26.39
C ALA A 41 5.88 13.93 26.61
N LYS A 42 6.81 14.77 26.19
CA LYS A 42 6.74 16.24 26.26
C LYS A 42 6.41 16.90 24.92
N CYS A 43 6.13 16.10 23.89
CA CYS A 43 5.73 16.63 22.59
C CYS A 43 4.40 17.37 22.71
N ASP A 44 4.42 18.65 22.46
CA ASP A 44 3.25 19.52 22.37
C ASP A 44 2.80 19.77 20.93
N ALA A 45 1.71 20.51 20.77
CA ALA A 45 1.18 20.85 19.46
C ALA A 45 2.15 21.71 18.63
N SER A 46 2.94 22.58 19.27
CA SER A 46 3.91 23.46 18.60
C SER A 46 5.05 22.68 17.96
N LEU A 47 5.57 21.69 18.67
CA LEU A 47 6.62 20.82 18.16
C LEU A 47 6.12 19.98 16.97
N ILE A 48 4.92 19.41 17.09
CA ILE A 48 4.27 18.67 16.02
C ILE A 48 4.08 19.56 14.79
N ASP A 49 3.55 20.78 14.97
CA ASP A 49 3.35 21.75 13.91
C ASP A 49 4.66 22.08 13.18
N THR A 50 5.73 22.32 13.93
CA THR A 50 7.06 22.60 13.38
C THR A 50 7.57 21.42 12.54
N TYR A 51 7.46 20.20 13.06
CA TYR A 51 7.85 19.00 12.32
C TYR A 51 7.01 18.79 11.05
N LEU A 52 5.69 18.93 11.15
CA LEU A 52 4.80 18.75 10.02
C LEU A 52 5.05 19.79 8.92
N LYS A 53 5.30 21.05 9.27
CA LYS A 53 5.70 22.09 8.32
C LYS A 53 7.04 21.77 7.65
N LYS A 54 8.01 21.24 8.40
CA LYS A 54 9.30 20.82 7.84
C LYS A 54 9.12 19.75 6.75
N ILE A 55 8.34 18.70 7.02
CA ILE A 55 8.12 17.64 6.04
C ILE A 55 7.21 18.06 4.89
N GLN A 56 6.28 19.00 5.11
CA GLN A 56 5.41 19.57 4.09
C GLN A 56 6.19 20.40 3.07
N ASN A 57 7.17 21.18 3.50
CA ASN A 57 8.04 21.97 2.63
C ASN A 57 9.03 21.11 1.81
N GLY A 58 9.12 19.83 2.09
CA GLY A 58 9.85 18.86 1.27
C GLY A 58 9.10 18.52 -0.01
N ALA A 59 9.76 17.80 -0.93
CA ALA A 59 9.17 17.36 -2.21
C ALA A 59 8.16 16.20 -2.04
N MET A 60 7.34 16.22 -1.00
CA MET A 60 6.39 15.17 -0.66
C MET A 60 5.00 15.50 -1.23
N GLY A 61 4.40 14.57 -1.97
CA GLY A 61 3.03 14.74 -2.47
C GLY A 61 1.98 14.67 -1.35
N ALA A 62 0.88 15.40 -1.49
CA ALA A 62 -0.20 15.54 -0.52
C ALA A 62 -0.72 14.20 0.05
N LYS A 63 -0.84 13.16 -0.78
CA LYS A 63 -1.26 11.83 -0.34
C LYS A 63 -0.28 11.23 0.68
N THR A 64 1.01 11.30 0.40
CA THR A 64 2.06 10.75 1.27
C THR A 64 2.13 11.57 2.56
N PHE A 65 2.05 12.90 2.46
CA PHE A 65 1.99 13.78 3.61
C PHE A 65 0.82 13.42 4.54
N ASN A 66 -0.40 13.33 4.02
CA ASN A 66 -1.59 12.98 4.80
C ASN A 66 -1.47 11.60 5.47
N THR A 67 -0.85 10.63 4.79
CA THR A 67 -0.56 9.29 5.35
C THR A 67 0.41 9.38 6.53
N ASN A 68 1.47 10.19 6.40
CA ASN A 68 2.47 10.38 7.45
C ASN A 68 1.88 11.07 8.69
N VAL A 69 1.11 12.14 8.48
CA VAL A 69 0.42 12.86 9.57
C VAL A 69 -0.51 11.92 10.34
N THR A 70 -1.27 11.12 9.60
CA THR A 70 -2.19 10.14 10.19
C THR A 70 -1.44 9.06 10.98
N ALA A 71 -0.31 8.57 10.47
CA ALA A 71 0.52 7.58 11.18
C ALA A 71 1.07 8.12 12.50
N ILE A 72 1.51 9.38 12.53
CA ILE A 72 1.98 10.04 13.77
C ILE A 72 0.84 10.17 14.77
N GLN A 73 -0.37 10.55 14.32
CA GLN A 73 -1.53 10.64 15.21
C GLN A 73 -1.89 9.29 15.83
N PHE A 74 -1.88 8.18 15.06
CA PHE A 74 -2.12 6.84 15.59
C PHE A 74 -1.08 6.44 16.63
N PHE A 75 0.18 6.76 16.40
CA PHE A 75 1.23 6.53 17.37
C PHE A 75 1.02 7.32 18.65
N MET A 76 0.70 8.62 18.56
CA MET A 76 0.39 9.44 19.72
C MET A 76 -0.83 8.93 20.49
N LYS A 77 -1.87 8.46 19.78
CA LYS A 77 -3.03 7.83 20.42
C LYS A 77 -2.66 6.54 21.16
N PHE A 78 -1.76 5.73 20.61
CA PHE A 78 -1.23 4.58 21.32
C PHE A 78 -0.50 4.99 22.60
N LEU A 79 0.32 6.05 22.57
CA LEU A 79 1.01 6.56 23.76
C LEU A 79 0.02 7.07 24.81
N GLU A 80 -1.07 7.71 24.40
CA GLU A 80 -2.16 8.14 25.30
C GLU A 80 -2.84 6.94 25.96
N VAL A 81 -3.22 5.92 25.19
CA VAL A 81 -3.86 4.70 25.70
C VAL A 81 -2.95 3.96 26.68
N LYS A 82 -1.64 3.98 26.45
CA LYS A 82 -0.64 3.38 27.35
C LYS A 82 -0.28 4.25 28.56
N GLY A 83 -0.79 5.47 28.62
CA GLY A 83 -0.53 6.40 29.72
C GLY A 83 0.84 7.08 29.66
N TYR A 84 1.56 7.00 28.53
CA TYR A 84 2.84 7.69 28.33
C TYR A 84 2.67 9.19 28.11
N ILE A 85 1.54 9.59 27.53
CA ILE A 85 1.12 10.98 27.38
C ILE A 85 -0.31 11.16 27.92
N LYS A 86 -0.66 12.36 28.37
CA LYS A 86 -1.99 12.66 28.92
C LYS A 86 -3.07 12.78 27.83
N LYS A 87 -2.70 13.32 26.68
CA LYS A 87 -3.63 13.61 25.57
C LYS A 87 -2.85 13.72 24.26
N VAL A 88 -3.45 13.26 23.16
CA VAL A 88 -2.92 13.51 21.81
C VAL A 88 -2.88 15.02 21.55
N PRO A 89 -1.72 15.60 21.19
CA PRO A 89 -1.56 17.05 21.10
C PRO A 89 -2.16 17.67 19.82
N PHE A 90 -2.58 16.87 18.84
CA PHE A 90 -3.08 17.36 17.56
C PHE A 90 -4.09 16.41 16.91
N TYR A 91 -4.78 16.89 15.88
CA TYR A 91 -5.66 16.10 15.02
C TYR A 91 -5.16 16.14 13.57
N ALA A 92 -4.88 14.98 12.99
CA ALA A 92 -4.33 14.85 11.63
C ALA A 92 -5.18 15.56 10.58
N SER A 93 -6.51 15.54 10.72
CA SER A 93 -7.45 16.16 9.79
C SER A 93 -7.24 17.67 9.58
N TYR A 94 -6.70 18.37 10.57
CA TYR A 94 -6.41 19.81 10.44
C TYR A 94 -5.18 20.11 9.57
N TYR A 95 -4.34 19.10 9.33
CA TYR A 95 -3.12 19.22 8.53
C TYR A 95 -3.27 18.62 7.13
N TRP A 96 -4.36 17.90 6.85
CA TRP A 96 -4.51 17.24 5.56
C TRP A 96 -4.53 18.24 4.40
N GLU A 97 -3.68 17.94 3.43
CA GLU A 97 -3.63 18.66 2.17
C GLU A 97 -4.70 18.14 1.21
N LYS A 98 -5.24 19.05 0.41
CA LYS A 98 -6.16 18.69 -0.67
C LYS A 98 -5.41 17.86 -1.72
N GLN A 99 -5.87 16.64 -1.92
CA GLN A 99 -5.36 15.80 -3.01
C GLN A 99 -6.01 16.24 -4.32
N ILE A 100 -5.19 16.70 -5.26
CA ILE A 100 -5.62 16.97 -6.63
C ILE A 100 -5.38 15.70 -7.43
N PRO A 101 -6.43 14.99 -7.93
CA PRO A 101 -6.24 13.82 -8.75
C PRO A 101 -5.53 14.23 -10.05
N VAL A 102 -4.30 13.80 -10.22
CA VAL A 102 -3.59 13.93 -11.50
C VAL A 102 -3.84 12.64 -12.27
N HIS A 103 -4.69 12.71 -13.29
CA HIS A 103 -4.90 11.61 -14.21
C HIS A 103 -3.71 11.54 -15.18
N HIS A 104 -2.76 10.68 -14.87
CA HIS A 104 -1.78 10.26 -15.86
C HIS A 104 -2.42 9.13 -16.68
N ASN A 105 -2.50 9.33 -17.99
CA ASN A 105 -2.80 8.21 -18.89
C ASN A 105 -1.68 7.16 -18.71
N ARG A 106 -2.05 5.98 -18.24
CA ARG A 106 -1.13 4.84 -18.04
C ARG A 106 -1.41 3.72 -19.03
N SER A 107 -2.20 3.99 -20.07
CA SER A 107 -2.38 3.04 -21.16
C SER A 107 -1.05 2.86 -21.89
N VAL A 108 -0.77 1.64 -22.27
CA VAL A 108 0.34 1.34 -23.18
C VAL A 108 -0.08 1.81 -24.57
N GLU A 109 0.77 2.54 -25.26
CA GLU A 109 0.54 2.97 -26.64
C GLU A 109 0.36 1.74 -27.53
N GLU A 110 -0.48 1.86 -28.58
CA GLU A 110 -0.89 0.72 -29.39
C GLU A 110 0.30 0.07 -30.13
N ASP A 111 1.22 0.89 -30.62
CA ASP A 111 2.44 0.44 -31.29
C ASP A 111 3.34 -0.37 -30.34
N VAL A 112 3.54 0.10 -29.11
CA VAL A 112 4.31 -0.62 -28.07
C VAL A 112 3.62 -1.94 -27.72
N TYR A 113 2.30 -1.92 -27.60
CA TYR A 113 1.53 -3.14 -27.37
C TYR A 113 1.70 -4.15 -28.48
N MET A 114 1.58 -3.72 -29.74
CA MET A 114 1.75 -4.59 -30.89
C MET A 114 3.17 -5.18 -30.99
N GLU A 115 4.20 -4.38 -30.65
CA GLU A 115 5.57 -4.85 -30.57
C GLU A 115 5.75 -5.96 -29.49
N ILE A 116 5.15 -5.77 -28.31
CA ILE A 116 5.16 -6.80 -27.26
C ILE A 116 4.52 -8.10 -27.74
N ILE A 117 3.34 -8.01 -28.38
CA ILE A 117 2.63 -9.21 -28.88
C ILE A 117 3.44 -9.94 -29.96
N GLN A 118 4.03 -9.21 -30.89
CA GLN A 118 4.85 -9.81 -31.97
C GLN A 118 6.09 -10.54 -31.44
N ASN A 119 6.66 -10.04 -30.34
CA ASN A 119 7.86 -10.60 -29.72
C ASN A 119 7.56 -11.49 -28.52
N LEU A 120 6.30 -11.77 -28.20
CA LEU A 120 5.89 -12.49 -27.00
C LEU A 120 6.53 -13.90 -26.90
N SER A 121 6.77 -14.56 -28.02
CA SER A 121 7.44 -15.87 -28.06
C SER A 121 8.90 -15.86 -27.64
N GLN A 122 9.55 -14.69 -27.67
CA GLN A 122 10.95 -14.52 -27.27
C GLN A 122 11.10 -14.34 -25.74
N PHE A 123 9.99 -14.06 -25.04
CA PHE A 123 10.01 -13.93 -23.60
C PHE A 123 10.13 -15.30 -22.91
N PRO A 124 10.84 -15.39 -21.77
CA PRO A 124 10.81 -16.56 -20.91
C PRO A 124 9.35 -16.94 -20.58
N GLU A 125 9.07 -18.25 -20.53
CA GLU A 125 7.71 -18.77 -20.39
C GLU A 125 6.94 -18.13 -19.20
N HIS A 126 7.58 -18.00 -18.03
CA HIS A 126 6.95 -17.42 -16.86
C HIS A 126 6.55 -15.95 -17.08
N LEU A 127 7.34 -15.15 -17.78
CA LEU A 127 7.01 -13.74 -18.08
C LEU A 127 5.89 -13.66 -19.12
N ARG A 128 5.93 -14.54 -20.14
CA ARG A 128 4.86 -14.67 -21.13
C ARG A 128 3.53 -15.01 -20.47
N MET A 129 3.53 -15.99 -19.57
CA MET A 129 2.33 -16.38 -18.84
C MET A 129 1.84 -15.27 -17.91
N MET A 130 2.72 -14.58 -17.20
CA MET A 130 2.34 -13.40 -16.42
C MET A 130 1.68 -12.33 -17.29
N PHE A 131 2.28 -11.99 -18.42
CA PHE A 131 1.73 -10.99 -19.34
C PHE A 131 0.33 -11.38 -19.82
N LEU A 132 0.13 -12.62 -20.26
CA LEU A 132 -1.17 -13.10 -20.72
C LEU A 132 -2.25 -13.02 -19.63
N HIS A 133 -1.91 -13.35 -18.38
CA HIS A 133 -2.85 -13.23 -17.26
C HIS A 133 -3.20 -11.77 -16.94
N LEU A 134 -2.21 -10.89 -16.96
CA LEU A 134 -2.42 -9.46 -16.74
C LEU A 134 -3.28 -8.86 -17.85
N TRP A 135 -2.98 -9.22 -19.09
CA TRP A 135 -3.62 -8.66 -20.28
C TRP A 135 -5.02 -9.23 -20.54
N CYS A 136 -5.13 -10.55 -20.65
CA CYS A 136 -6.40 -11.19 -21.03
C CYS A 136 -7.45 -11.17 -19.91
N VAL A 137 -7.00 -11.13 -18.64
CA VAL A 137 -7.89 -11.30 -17.49
C VAL A 137 -7.95 -10.03 -16.61
N GLY A 138 -7.06 -9.08 -16.81
CA GLY A 138 -6.99 -7.85 -16.03
C GLY A 138 -6.66 -8.08 -14.56
N LEU A 139 -5.84 -9.09 -14.25
CA LEU A 139 -5.40 -9.38 -12.90
C LEU A 139 -4.39 -8.35 -12.42
N ARG A 140 -4.32 -8.16 -11.09
CA ARG A 140 -3.21 -7.46 -10.48
C ARG A 140 -1.97 -8.36 -10.43
N ILE A 141 -0.76 -7.77 -10.45
CA ILE A 141 0.49 -8.55 -10.40
C ILE A 141 0.53 -9.47 -9.16
N SER A 142 0.07 -9.00 -8.01
CA SER A 142 -0.02 -9.80 -6.79
C SER A 142 -1.00 -10.98 -6.90
N GLU A 143 -2.07 -10.82 -7.67
CA GLU A 143 -3.05 -11.89 -7.92
C GLU A 143 -2.44 -12.96 -8.84
N VAL A 144 -1.68 -12.55 -9.87
CA VAL A 144 -0.95 -13.48 -10.74
C VAL A 144 0.11 -14.26 -9.96
N CYS A 145 0.94 -13.57 -9.17
CA CYS A 145 2.01 -14.20 -8.39
C CYS A 145 1.51 -15.17 -7.31
N THR A 146 0.24 -15.08 -6.92
CA THR A 146 -0.38 -15.96 -5.90
C THR A 146 -1.35 -16.98 -6.49
N LEU A 147 -1.42 -17.12 -7.82
CA LEU A 147 -2.22 -18.16 -8.47
C LEU A 147 -1.71 -19.53 -8.06
N LYS A 148 -2.65 -20.41 -7.72
CA LYS A 148 -2.38 -21.82 -7.44
C LYS A 148 -2.55 -22.66 -8.69
N GLY A 149 -1.91 -23.81 -8.76
CA GLY A 149 -2.02 -24.73 -9.88
C GLY A 149 -3.46 -25.27 -10.10
N ASP A 150 -4.27 -25.31 -9.04
CA ASP A 150 -5.68 -25.70 -9.07
C ASP A 150 -6.67 -24.55 -9.30
N ALA A 151 -6.15 -23.37 -9.66
CA ALA A 151 -6.98 -22.19 -9.90
C ALA A 151 -7.87 -22.31 -11.13
N TYR A 152 -7.49 -23.11 -12.10
CA TYR A 152 -8.17 -23.26 -13.40
C TYR A 152 -9.17 -24.40 -13.36
N TYR A 153 -10.38 -24.17 -13.89
CA TYR A 153 -11.43 -25.19 -13.95
C TYR A 153 -12.41 -24.89 -15.08
N THR A 154 -13.17 -25.89 -15.47
CA THR A 154 -14.26 -25.75 -16.42
C THR A 154 -15.61 -25.85 -15.71
N GLN A 155 -16.57 -25.06 -16.12
CA GLN A 155 -17.95 -25.12 -15.64
C GLN A 155 -18.90 -24.81 -16.80
N ASN A 156 -19.85 -25.70 -17.06
CA ASN A 156 -20.83 -25.56 -18.18
C ASN A 156 -20.22 -25.34 -19.56
N GLY A 157 -19.03 -25.91 -19.81
CA GLY A 157 -18.31 -25.73 -21.07
C GLY A 157 -17.41 -24.48 -21.15
N ASP A 158 -17.50 -23.58 -20.19
CA ASP A 158 -16.68 -22.39 -20.09
C ASP A 158 -15.44 -22.61 -19.22
N CYS A 159 -14.36 -21.91 -19.55
CA CYS A 159 -13.13 -21.92 -18.77
C CYS A 159 -13.12 -20.78 -17.74
N TRP A 160 -12.80 -21.12 -16.53
CA TRP A 160 -12.81 -20.21 -15.37
C TRP A 160 -11.52 -20.28 -14.60
N MET A 161 -11.24 -19.19 -13.89
CA MET A 161 -10.13 -19.12 -12.95
C MET A 161 -10.61 -18.60 -11.59
N LYS A 162 -10.18 -19.27 -10.51
CA LYS A 162 -10.41 -18.84 -9.14
C LYS A 162 -9.21 -18.07 -8.62
N VAL A 163 -9.38 -16.77 -8.38
CA VAL A 163 -8.31 -15.85 -8.01
C VAL A 163 -8.51 -15.35 -6.59
N TYR A 164 -7.46 -15.46 -5.76
CA TYR A 164 -7.47 -14.86 -4.44
C TYR A 164 -7.11 -13.38 -4.51
N GLN A 165 -8.00 -12.52 -4.06
CA GLN A 165 -7.80 -11.09 -3.97
C GLN A 165 -7.16 -10.73 -2.62
N VAL A 166 -5.85 -10.57 -2.58
CA VAL A 166 -5.08 -10.28 -1.35
C VAL A 166 -5.63 -9.06 -0.61
N LYS A 167 -5.96 -8.00 -1.35
CA LYS A 167 -6.46 -6.75 -0.76
C LYS A 167 -7.86 -6.89 -0.15
N MET A 168 -8.72 -7.72 -0.75
CA MET A 168 -10.11 -7.91 -0.32
C MET A 168 -10.29 -9.13 0.57
N LYS A 169 -9.20 -9.90 0.77
CA LYS A 169 -9.17 -11.15 1.56
C LYS A 169 -10.27 -12.15 1.15
N ASN A 170 -10.61 -12.20 -0.13
CA ASN A 170 -11.63 -13.10 -0.68
C ASN A 170 -11.23 -13.68 -2.03
N TYR A 171 -12.00 -14.67 -2.51
CA TYR A 171 -11.85 -15.25 -3.84
C TYR A 171 -12.85 -14.64 -4.81
N LYS A 172 -12.39 -14.35 -6.04
CA LYS A 172 -13.25 -14.08 -7.21
C LYS A 172 -13.12 -15.21 -8.23
N ARG A 173 -14.16 -15.38 -9.04
CA ARG A 173 -14.16 -16.25 -10.22
C ARG A 173 -14.13 -15.34 -11.45
N VAL A 174 -13.27 -15.64 -12.39
CA VAL A 174 -13.09 -14.85 -13.60
C VAL A 174 -13.15 -15.77 -14.80
N PRO A 175 -13.95 -15.48 -15.83
CA PRO A 175 -13.92 -16.24 -17.10
C PRO A 175 -12.58 -15.98 -17.78
N ILE A 176 -12.03 -17.02 -18.41
CA ILE A 176 -10.76 -16.94 -19.12
C ILE A 176 -10.90 -17.50 -20.54
N PRO A 177 -10.09 -17.00 -21.50
CA PRO A 177 -10.03 -17.60 -22.82
C PRO A 177 -9.55 -19.05 -22.76
N VAL A 178 -10.11 -19.89 -23.66
CA VAL A 178 -9.72 -21.31 -23.78
C VAL A 178 -8.20 -21.45 -24.04
N THR A 179 -7.63 -20.52 -24.78
CA THR A 179 -6.19 -20.46 -25.09
C THR A 179 -5.31 -20.23 -23.86
N LEU A 180 -5.84 -19.63 -22.80
CA LEU A 180 -5.13 -19.45 -21.53
C LEU A 180 -5.34 -20.63 -20.59
N TYR A 181 -6.38 -21.45 -20.80
CA TYR A 181 -6.67 -22.65 -20.03
C TYR A 181 -5.80 -23.85 -20.44
N ARG A 182 -5.41 -23.95 -21.72
CA ARG A 182 -4.58 -25.02 -22.30
C ARG A 182 -3.09 -24.80 -22.02
#